data_839147e91b7529f3f5411d1e001b74b9
#
_entry.id   839147e91b7529f3f5411d1e001b74b9
#
_cell.length_a   1.000
_cell.length_b   1.000
_cell.length_c   1.000
_cell.angle_alpha   90.00
_cell.angle_beta   90.00
_cell.angle_gamma   90.00
#
_symmetry.space_group_name_H-M   'P 1'
#
loop_
_entity.id
_entity.type
_entity.pdbx_description
1 polymer ?
#
loop_
_entity_poly.entity_id
_entity_poly.type
_entity_poly.pdbx_seq_one_letter_code
_entity_poly.pdbx_strand_id
1 'polypeptide(L)'
;MEDIKIKGTPKTPTVNFIKGEGKLEIKGRSIPENSIEFYKPLIDWIEHYSSSPADKTHVNIQLEYFNTSSSKCILDVFKKLEAVDGDVIVNWYYEEDDEDMLEAGEDYEAIINIPFKMIEVEEI
;
A
#
# COMPACT_ATOMS: atom_id res chain seq x y z
N MET A 1 17.14 5.67 -9.29
CA MET A 1 15.70 5.49 -8.97
C MET A 1 15.21 6.68 -8.17
N GLU A 2 14.15 7.29 -8.63
CA GLU A 2 13.56 8.45 -7.97
C GLU A 2 12.40 8.05 -7.06
N ASP A 3 12.19 8.85 -6.02
CA ASP A 3 11.03 8.66 -5.15
C ASP A 3 9.74 8.96 -5.92
N ILE A 4 8.64 8.35 -5.51
CA ILE A 4 7.32 8.67 -6.05
C ILE A 4 6.59 9.56 -5.07
N LYS A 5 6.11 10.71 -5.56
CA LYS A 5 5.29 11.63 -4.78
C LYS A 5 4.11 12.07 -5.64
N ILE A 6 2.95 11.49 -5.36
CA ILE A 6 1.72 11.78 -6.10
C ILE A 6 0.73 12.41 -5.13
N LYS A 7 0.19 13.56 -5.52
CA LYS A 7 -0.84 14.23 -4.73
C LYS A 7 -2.19 13.56 -4.97
N GLY A 8 -2.89 13.22 -3.89
CA GLY A 8 -4.20 12.59 -3.99
C GLY A 8 -5.28 13.51 -4.58
N THR A 9 -6.30 12.88 -5.12
CA THR A 9 -7.51 13.53 -5.64
C THR A 9 -8.71 12.84 -5.00
N PRO A 10 -9.95 13.31 -5.23
CA PRO A 10 -11.13 12.60 -4.72
C PRO A 10 -11.26 11.16 -5.23
N LYS A 11 -10.57 10.80 -6.31
CA LYS A 11 -10.64 9.46 -6.93
C LYS A 11 -9.35 8.67 -6.85
N THR A 12 -8.22 9.30 -6.54
CA THR A 12 -6.93 8.62 -6.50
C THR A 12 -6.19 8.95 -5.21
N PRO A 13 -5.44 7.99 -4.66
CA PRO A 13 -4.77 8.21 -3.38
C PRO A 13 -3.52 9.08 -3.50
N THR A 14 -3.12 9.66 -2.38
CA THR A 14 -1.79 10.24 -2.23
C THR A 14 -0.80 9.08 -2.13
N VAL A 15 0.29 9.16 -2.86
CA VAL A 15 1.34 8.14 -2.84
C VAL A 15 2.68 8.79 -2.52
N ASN A 16 3.36 8.27 -1.51
CA ASN A 16 4.72 8.70 -1.15
C ASN A 16 5.58 7.47 -0.96
N PHE A 17 6.42 7.17 -1.95
CA PHE A 17 7.38 6.08 -1.89
C PHE A 17 8.77 6.69 -1.80
N ILE A 18 9.37 6.62 -0.61
CA ILE A 18 10.65 7.27 -0.31
C ILE A 18 11.71 6.20 -0.05
N LYS A 19 12.57 5.99 -1.03
CA LYS A 19 13.58 4.93 -0.98
C LYS A 19 14.52 5.08 0.21
N GLY A 20 15.03 6.29 0.45
CA GLY A 20 16.02 6.53 1.52
C GLY A 20 15.49 6.27 2.92
N GLU A 21 14.17 6.35 3.10
CA GLU A 21 13.52 6.12 4.40
C GLU A 21 12.89 4.73 4.51
N GLY A 22 12.86 3.98 3.42
CA GLY A 22 12.13 2.72 3.40
C GLY A 22 10.65 2.91 3.68
N LYS A 23 10.08 4.02 3.23
CA LYS A 23 8.69 4.39 3.51
C LYS A 23 7.85 4.34 2.25
N LEU A 24 6.80 3.53 2.28
CA LEU A 24 5.84 3.42 1.19
C LEU A 24 4.46 3.74 1.75
N GLU A 25 3.88 4.85 1.31
CA GLU A 25 2.59 5.30 1.82
C GLU A 25 1.57 5.45 0.70
N ILE A 26 0.38 4.89 0.92
CA ILE A 26 -0.79 5.07 0.05
C ILE A 26 -1.93 5.51 0.95
N LYS A 27 -2.46 6.70 0.71
CA LYS A 27 -3.44 7.31 1.61
C LYS A 27 -4.55 8.00 0.84
N GLY A 28 -5.79 7.83 1.30
CA GLY A 28 -6.95 8.51 0.75
C GLY A 28 -7.96 7.56 0.14
N ARG A 29 -8.38 7.81 -1.10
CA ARG A 29 -9.38 7.01 -1.80
C ARG A 29 -8.81 6.46 -3.09
N SER A 30 -9.08 5.19 -3.37
CA SER A 30 -8.58 4.53 -4.57
C SER A 30 -9.76 4.03 -5.43
N ILE A 31 -10.26 4.93 -6.27
CA ILE A 31 -11.32 4.63 -7.24
C ILE A 31 -10.96 5.20 -8.61
N PRO A 32 -9.73 4.94 -9.11
CA PRO A 32 -9.30 5.45 -10.42
C PRO A 32 -10.12 4.82 -11.54
N GLU A 33 -10.22 5.51 -12.67
CA GLU A 33 -10.92 4.99 -13.85
C GLU A 33 -10.19 3.76 -14.41
N ASN A 34 -8.85 3.78 -14.35
CA ASN A 34 -8.02 2.65 -14.77
C ASN A 34 -7.03 2.31 -13.66
N SER A 35 -7.39 1.35 -12.83
CA SER A 35 -6.57 0.94 -11.69
C SER A 35 -5.23 0.35 -12.12
N ILE A 36 -5.21 -0.45 -13.17
CA ILE A 36 -3.98 -1.08 -13.66
C ILE A 36 -2.98 -0.01 -14.06
N GLU A 37 -3.42 0.99 -14.82
CA GLU A 37 -2.57 2.09 -15.26
C GLU A 37 -2.06 2.91 -14.07
N PHE A 38 -2.92 3.17 -13.08
CA PHE A 38 -2.53 3.93 -11.90
C PHE A 38 -1.47 3.21 -11.07
N TYR A 39 -1.65 1.91 -10.84
CA TYR A 39 -0.78 1.13 -9.95
C TYR A 39 0.48 0.59 -10.63
N LYS A 40 0.52 0.52 -11.96
CA LYS A 40 1.69 0.00 -12.68
C LYS A 40 3.00 0.68 -12.29
N PRO A 41 3.09 2.03 -12.26
CA PRO A 41 4.33 2.68 -11.85
C PRO A 41 4.73 2.35 -10.42
N LEU A 42 3.76 2.13 -9.53
CA LEU A 42 4.03 1.78 -8.14
C LEU A 42 4.63 0.38 -8.04
N ILE A 43 4.06 -0.55 -8.78
CA ILE A 43 4.54 -1.94 -8.83
C ILE A 43 5.94 -1.99 -9.44
N ASP A 44 6.16 -1.27 -10.54
CA ASP A 44 7.48 -1.17 -11.18
C ASP A 44 8.52 -0.57 -10.24
N TRP A 45 8.13 0.45 -9.47
CA TRP A 45 9.02 1.06 -8.49
C TRP A 45 9.45 0.06 -7.41
N ILE A 46 8.51 -0.73 -6.91
CA ILE A 46 8.79 -1.74 -5.88
C ILE A 46 9.73 -2.80 -6.44
N GLU A 47 9.54 -3.20 -7.70
CA GLU A 47 10.42 -4.17 -8.35
C GLU A 47 11.86 -3.67 -8.40
N HIS A 48 12.06 -2.40 -8.75
CA HIS A 48 13.39 -1.77 -8.73
C HIS A 48 13.92 -1.64 -7.31
N TYR A 49 13.06 -1.22 -6.38
CA TYR A 49 13.41 -1.05 -4.97
C TYR A 49 13.92 -2.36 -4.35
N SER A 50 13.36 -3.49 -4.78
CA SER A 50 13.72 -4.80 -4.23
C SER A 50 15.17 -5.19 -4.51
N SER A 51 15.83 -4.56 -5.49
CA SER A 51 17.24 -4.84 -5.79
C SER A 51 18.19 -4.18 -4.79
N SER A 52 17.75 -3.12 -4.11
CA SER A 52 18.58 -2.40 -3.13
C SER A 52 17.68 -1.71 -2.09
N PRO A 53 16.98 -2.50 -1.26
CA PRO A 53 16.03 -1.92 -0.31
C PRO A 53 16.71 -1.33 0.92
N ALA A 54 15.98 -0.50 1.67
CA ALA A 54 16.40 -0.06 2.99
C ALA A 54 16.38 -1.26 3.94
N ASP A 55 17.06 -1.17 5.09
CA ASP A 55 17.10 -2.25 6.10
C ASP A 55 15.69 -2.60 6.60
N LYS A 56 14.85 -1.58 6.76
CA LYS A 56 13.44 -1.76 7.15
C LYS A 56 12.56 -1.02 6.15
N THR A 57 11.47 -1.67 5.76
CA THR A 57 10.48 -1.08 4.86
C THR A 57 9.13 -1.03 5.57
N HIS A 58 8.59 0.17 5.72
CA HIS A 58 7.27 0.40 6.30
C HIS A 58 6.28 0.75 5.20
N VAL A 59 5.28 -0.10 5.05
CA VAL A 59 4.22 0.11 4.06
C VAL A 59 2.98 0.57 4.79
N ASN A 60 2.62 1.83 4.63
CA ASN A 60 1.49 2.44 5.33
C ASN A 60 0.31 2.59 4.37
N ILE A 61 -0.75 1.86 4.64
CA ILE A 61 -1.97 1.89 3.83
C ILE A 61 -3.08 2.51 4.67
N GLN A 62 -3.49 3.72 4.30
CA GLN A 62 -4.53 4.48 5.01
C GLN A 62 -5.64 4.86 4.02
N LEU A 63 -6.41 3.89 3.58
CA LEU A 63 -7.46 4.13 2.58
C LEU A 63 -8.82 4.25 3.24
N GLU A 64 -9.55 5.32 2.89
CA GLU A 64 -10.95 5.48 3.28
C GLU A 64 -11.82 4.50 2.51
N TYR A 65 -11.44 4.25 1.25
CA TYR A 65 -12.20 3.36 0.36
C TYR A 65 -11.34 2.97 -0.83
N PHE A 66 -11.58 1.78 -1.37
CA PHE A 66 -11.01 1.36 -2.64
C PHE A 66 -12.01 0.46 -3.37
N ASN A 67 -12.01 0.54 -4.71
CA ASN A 67 -12.92 -0.26 -5.53
C ASN A 67 -12.34 -1.67 -5.78
N THR A 68 -13.14 -2.54 -6.39
CA THR A 68 -12.75 -3.93 -6.63
C THR A 68 -11.49 -4.04 -7.49
N SER A 69 -11.36 -3.22 -8.53
CA SER A 69 -10.18 -3.27 -9.39
C SER A 69 -8.92 -2.80 -8.64
N SER A 70 -9.06 -1.80 -7.76
CA SER A 70 -7.95 -1.37 -6.90
C SER A 70 -7.53 -2.47 -5.93
N SER A 71 -8.48 -3.24 -5.40
CA SER A 71 -8.15 -4.31 -4.45
C SER A 71 -7.23 -5.35 -5.06
N LYS A 72 -7.40 -5.65 -6.34
CA LYS A 72 -6.53 -6.58 -7.07
C LYS A 72 -5.15 -6.00 -7.29
N CYS A 73 -5.07 -4.71 -7.60
CA CYS A 73 -3.79 -4.02 -7.80
C CYS A 73 -3.03 -3.89 -6.48
N ILE A 74 -3.73 -3.63 -5.38
CA ILE A 74 -3.13 -3.58 -4.04
C ILE A 74 -2.56 -4.95 -3.68
N LEU A 75 -3.26 -6.02 -4.03
CA LEU A 75 -2.74 -7.39 -3.83
C LEU A 75 -1.43 -7.57 -4.61
N ASP A 76 -1.37 -7.09 -5.85
CA ASP A 76 -0.15 -7.18 -6.66
C ASP A 76 1.00 -6.37 -6.03
N VAL A 77 0.71 -5.21 -5.44
CA VAL A 77 1.69 -4.42 -4.69
C VAL A 77 2.28 -5.27 -3.56
N PHE A 78 1.42 -5.92 -2.77
CA PHE A 78 1.88 -6.76 -1.66
C PHE A 78 2.69 -7.96 -2.15
N LYS A 79 2.29 -8.58 -3.25
CA LYS A 79 3.03 -9.71 -3.83
C LYS A 79 4.43 -9.30 -4.26
N LYS A 80 4.58 -8.11 -4.84
CA LYS A 80 5.90 -7.59 -5.20
C LYS A 80 6.73 -7.31 -3.95
N LEU A 81 6.10 -6.85 -2.88
CA LEU A 81 6.80 -6.59 -1.62
C LEU A 81 7.33 -7.87 -0.96
N GLU A 82 6.72 -9.02 -1.23
CA GLU A 82 7.22 -10.30 -0.72
C GLU A 82 8.63 -10.61 -1.22
N ALA A 83 9.03 -10.04 -2.35
CA ALA A 83 10.37 -10.25 -2.93
C ALA A 83 11.42 -9.30 -2.37
N VAL A 84 11.04 -8.35 -1.53
CA VAL A 84 11.98 -7.39 -0.93
C VAL A 84 12.71 -8.06 0.23
N ASP A 85 14.05 -8.05 0.18
CA ASP A 85 14.87 -8.56 1.27
C ASP A 85 14.86 -7.58 2.44
N GLY A 86 15.05 -8.10 3.66
CA GLY A 86 15.05 -7.30 4.87
C GLY A 86 13.68 -7.30 5.55
N ASP A 87 13.54 -6.42 6.54
CA ASP A 87 12.31 -6.33 7.32
C ASP A 87 11.28 -5.49 6.58
N VAL A 88 10.14 -6.11 6.23
CA VAL A 88 9.01 -5.41 5.63
C VAL A 88 7.82 -5.58 6.55
N ILE A 89 7.14 -4.50 6.86
CA ILE A 89 5.90 -4.54 7.63
C ILE A 89 4.84 -3.69 6.95
N VAL A 90 3.61 -4.22 6.89
CA VAL A 90 2.46 -3.47 6.39
C VAL A 90 1.68 -2.96 7.58
N ASN A 91 1.53 -1.65 7.66
CA ASN A 91 0.67 -1.00 8.65
C ASN A 91 -0.66 -0.68 7.96
N TRP A 92 -1.67 -1.46 8.28
CA TRP A 92 -3.00 -1.33 7.70
C TRP A 92 -3.88 -0.53 8.63
N TYR A 93 -4.23 0.69 8.23
CA TYR A 93 -5.07 1.58 9.03
C TYR A 93 -6.53 1.42 8.67
N TYR A 94 -7.39 1.47 9.65
CA TYR A 94 -8.84 1.42 9.45
C TYR A 94 -9.53 2.30 10.50
N GLU A 95 -10.64 2.90 10.11
CA GLU A 95 -11.43 3.70 11.05
C GLU A 95 -12.18 2.77 11.99
N GLU A 96 -12.42 3.20 13.22
CA GLU A 96 -13.01 2.37 14.27
C GLU A 96 -14.39 1.79 13.92
N ASP A 97 -15.14 2.49 13.04
CA ASP A 97 -16.48 2.03 12.62
C ASP A 97 -16.45 1.23 11.32
N ASP A 98 -15.28 1.08 10.70
CA ASP A 98 -15.16 0.47 9.37
C ASP A 98 -14.73 -1.00 9.46
N GLU A 99 -15.71 -1.86 9.72
CA GLU A 99 -15.47 -3.30 9.79
C GLU A 99 -15.05 -3.89 8.45
N ASP A 100 -15.54 -3.33 7.34
CA ASP A 100 -15.21 -3.80 6.00
C ASP A 100 -13.72 -3.56 5.69
N MET A 101 -13.18 -2.43 6.11
CA MET A 101 -11.78 -2.11 5.91
C MET A 101 -10.88 -3.01 6.78
N LEU A 102 -11.27 -3.28 8.00
CA LEU A 102 -10.55 -4.22 8.86
C LEU A 102 -10.55 -5.62 8.24
N GLU A 103 -11.70 -6.08 7.77
CA GLU A 103 -11.83 -7.39 7.14
C GLU A 103 -10.95 -7.49 5.88
N ALA A 104 -10.90 -6.43 5.07
CA ALA A 104 -10.04 -6.39 3.89
C ALA A 104 -8.57 -6.58 4.27
N GLY A 105 -8.12 -5.89 5.31
CA GLY A 105 -6.75 -6.03 5.81
C GLY A 105 -6.46 -7.44 6.29
N GLU A 106 -7.40 -8.04 7.03
CA GLU A 106 -7.27 -9.42 7.51
C GLU A 106 -7.21 -10.42 6.34
N ASP A 107 -7.97 -10.17 5.28
CA ASP A 107 -7.94 -11.03 4.10
C ASP A 107 -6.57 -10.99 3.41
N TYR A 108 -5.96 -9.81 3.28
CA TYR A 108 -4.61 -9.71 2.74
C TYR A 108 -3.59 -10.39 3.67
N GLU A 109 -3.70 -10.15 4.96
CA GLU A 109 -2.81 -10.77 5.94
C GLU A 109 -2.81 -12.30 5.83
N ALA A 110 -3.97 -12.88 5.54
CA ALA A 110 -4.13 -14.33 5.45
C ALA A 110 -3.41 -14.94 4.25
N ILE A 111 -3.20 -14.18 3.17
CA ILE A 111 -2.63 -14.72 1.92
C ILE A 111 -1.25 -14.15 1.57
N ILE A 112 -0.84 -13.05 2.19
CA ILE A 112 0.46 -12.42 1.92
C ILE A 112 1.45 -12.76 3.03
N ASN A 113 2.63 -13.21 2.65
CA ASN A 113 3.67 -13.62 3.58
C ASN A 113 4.55 -12.45 4.02
N ILE A 114 3.90 -11.43 4.58
CA ILE A 114 4.54 -10.25 5.17
C ILE A 114 3.80 -9.95 6.47
N PRO A 115 4.48 -9.55 7.55
CA PRO A 115 3.78 -9.13 8.77
C PRO A 115 2.86 -7.94 8.53
N PHE A 116 1.64 -8.05 8.99
CA PHE A 116 0.66 -6.96 8.97
C PHE A 116 0.37 -6.50 10.38
N LYS A 117 0.21 -5.21 10.56
CA LYS A 117 -0.24 -4.62 11.80
C LYS A 117 -1.53 -3.87 11.51
N MET A 118 -2.62 -4.28 12.16
CA MET A 118 -3.91 -3.59 12.02
C MET A 118 -3.95 -2.44 13.01
N ILE A 119 -4.16 -1.22 12.51
CA ILE A 119 -4.12 -0.01 13.34
C ILE A 119 -5.45 0.71 13.25
N GLU A 120 -6.18 0.71 14.37
CA GLU A 120 -7.45 1.41 14.49
C GLU A 120 -7.21 2.90 14.69
N VAL A 121 -7.91 3.73 13.94
CA VAL A 121 -7.85 5.19 14.06
C VAL A 121 -9.25 5.76 14.10
N GLU A 122 -9.39 6.97 14.65
CA GLU A 122 -10.70 7.63 14.70
C GLU A 122 -11.14 8.07 13.31
N GLU A 123 -10.20 8.56 12.51
CA GLU A 123 -10.47 9.11 11.18
C GLU A 123 -9.22 9.02 10.32
N ILE A 124 -9.42 8.64 9.07
CA ILE A 124 -8.35 8.61 8.08
C ILE A 124 -8.22 9.95 7.34
#